data_5f43671e2a9a66c7e16af6a028f2a79c
#
_entry.id   5f43671e2a9a66c7e16af6a028f2a79c
#
_cell.length_a   1.000
_cell.length_b   1.000
_cell.length_c   1.000
_cell.angle_alpha   90.00
_cell.angle_beta   90.00
_cell.angle_gamma   90.00
#
_symmetry.space_group_name_H-M   'P 1'
#
loop_
_entity.id
_entity.type
_entity.pdbx_description
1 polymer ?
#
loop_
_entity_poly.entity_id
_entity_poly.type
_entity_poly.pdbx_seq_one_letter_code
_entity_poly.pdbx_strand_id
1 'polypeptide(L)'
;YTHTARYQDVYNGKGQPGVYDFDLQEQYPHIVFTPFIRSLCKELTKELEDPLAKARAIYDFITRNMRYTHVPDYFVMDSIAESCARNYNGDCGVFALLFITLCRCAGIPARWQSGLVARPEEAGCHDWAQFYVEPYGWVFADPSFGVSANRLGKEDRRQFVFGNLDPYRMVANRAFQADFTIPKTQWRADPYDNQAGELESDSCGFQASQLIRTQTPLSCQEITG
;
A
#
# COMPACT_ATOMS: atom_id res chain seq x y z
N TYR A 1 -7.11 -11.44 -16.95
CA TYR A 1 -6.28 -10.33 -16.46
C TYR A 1 -4.86 -10.48 -16.97
N THR A 2 -4.33 -9.45 -17.58
CA THR A 2 -2.94 -9.39 -18.02
C THR A 2 -2.24 -8.26 -17.27
N HIS A 3 -1.13 -8.57 -16.61
CA HIS A 3 -0.29 -7.59 -15.94
C HIS A 3 1.11 -7.62 -16.57
N THR A 4 1.58 -6.46 -16.99
CA THR A 4 2.94 -6.29 -17.49
C THR A 4 3.73 -5.44 -16.50
N ALA A 5 4.75 -6.02 -15.90
CA ALA A 5 5.70 -5.31 -15.06
C ALA A 5 6.98 -5.02 -15.87
N ARG A 6 7.45 -3.77 -15.80
CA ARG A 6 8.77 -3.39 -16.32
C ARG A 6 9.66 -3.04 -15.16
N TYR A 7 10.85 -3.66 -15.11
CA TYR A 7 11.84 -3.32 -14.11
C TYR A 7 12.33 -1.88 -14.26
N GLN A 8 12.36 -1.16 -13.14
CA GLN A 8 12.93 0.19 -13.06
C GLN A 8 14.00 0.22 -11.97
N ASP A 9 15.20 0.62 -12.32
CA ASP A 9 16.28 0.83 -11.34
C ASP A 9 16.14 2.23 -10.70
N VAL A 10 15.23 2.35 -9.78
CA VAL A 10 15.04 3.59 -9.01
C VAL A 10 16.02 3.72 -7.85
N TYR A 11 16.71 2.65 -7.47
CA TYR A 11 17.69 2.69 -6.38
C TYR A 11 18.91 3.54 -6.70
N ASN A 12 19.38 3.46 -7.94
CA ASN A 12 20.51 4.24 -8.42
C ASN A 12 20.08 5.54 -9.13
N GLY A 13 18.75 5.78 -9.22
CA GLY A 13 18.19 6.93 -9.86
C GLY A 13 18.13 8.15 -8.95
N LYS A 14 17.75 9.28 -9.54
CA LYS A 14 17.44 10.54 -8.85
C LYS A 14 16.08 11.03 -9.28
N GLY A 15 15.29 11.49 -8.32
CA GLY A 15 14.02 12.17 -8.57
C GLY A 15 14.23 13.64 -8.89
N GLN A 16 13.18 14.25 -9.45
CA GLN A 16 13.12 15.68 -9.70
C GLN A 16 11.99 16.29 -8.88
N PRO A 17 12.19 17.43 -8.21
CA PRO A 17 11.11 18.18 -7.59
C PRO A 17 10.08 18.58 -8.66
N GLY A 18 8.80 18.55 -8.26
CA GLY A 18 7.69 18.96 -9.12
C GLY A 18 6.63 19.71 -8.35
N VAL A 19 5.71 20.35 -9.08
CA VAL A 19 4.50 20.94 -8.50
C VAL A 19 3.33 20.04 -8.87
N TYR A 20 2.63 19.55 -7.86
CA TYR A 20 1.55 18.58 -8.02
C TYR A 20 0.28 19.10 -7.35
N ASP A 21 -0.88 18.79 -7.94
CA ASP A 21 -2.22 19.09 -7.44
C ASP A 21 -3.04 17.84 -7.13
N PHE A 22 -2.44 16.67 -7.25
CA PHE A 22 -3.07 15.37 -7.04
C PHE A 22 -2.37 14.54 -5.95
N ASP A 23 -3.15 13.73 -5.23
CA ASP A 23 -2.67 12.72 -4.27
C ASP A 23 -1.69 13.25 -3.19
N LEU A 24 -1.88 14.51 -2.75
CA LEU A 24 -1.11 15.17 -1.68
C LEU A 24 -1.96 15.47 -0.44
N GLN A 25 -3.28 15.32 -0.53
CA GLN A 25 -4.20 15.73 0.51
C GLN A 25 -4.30 14.69 1.62
N GLU A 26 -4.69 15.16 2.80
CA GLU A 26 -5.17 14.28 3.87
C GLU A 26 -6.44 13.56 3.42
N GLN A 27 -6.67 12.36 3.96
CA GLN A 27 -7.87 11.59 3.74
C GLN A 27 -8.28 10.96 5.08
N TYR A 28 -9.21 11.62 5.75
CA TYR A 28 -9.69 11.20 7.06
C TYR A 28 -10.37 9.84 7.01
N PRO A 29 -10.27 9.04 8.09
CA PRO A 29 -9.55 9.32 9.33
C PRO A 29 -8.09 8.81 9.33
N HIS A 30 -7.60 8.15 8.29
CA HIS A 30 -6.39 7.34 8.35
C HIS A 30 -5.15 7.98 7.71
N ILE A 31 -5.33 8.81 6.69
CA ILE A 31 -4.24 9.59 6.09
C ILE A 31 -4.32 11.02 6.64
N VAL A 32 -3.71 11.24 7.80
CA VAL A 32 -3.78 12.50 8.54
C VAL A 32 -2.40 12.94 8.97
N PHE A 33 -2.08 14.21 8.74
CA PHE A 33 -0.80 14.80 9.10
C PHE A 33 -0.82 15.34 10.54
N THR A 34 -0.99 14.44 11.50
CA THR A 34 -0.95 14.80 12.92
C THR A 34 0.38 15.45 13.30
N PRO A 35 0.48 16.14 14.43
CA PRO A 35 1.77 16.67 14.91
C PRO A 35 2.87 15.61 15.01
N PHE A 36 2.51 14.39 15.41
CA PHE A 36 3.44 13.27 15.45
C PHE A 36 3.93 12.86 14.06
N ILE A 37 3.01 12.67 13.12
CA ILE A 37 3.34 12.31 11.71
C ILE A 37 4.21 13.40 11.07
N ARG A 38 3.87 14.68 11.28
CA ARG A 38 4.69 15.80 10.77
C ARG A 38 6.11 15.81 11.35
N SER A 39 6.23 15.54 12.65
CA SER A 39 7.55 15.45 13.31
C SER A 39 8.38 14.29 12.78
N LEU A 40 7.77 13.11 12.66
CA LEU A 40 8.41 11.92 12.10
C LEU A 40 8.82 12.14 10.63
N CYS A 41 7.93 12.69 9.82
CA CYS A 41 8.23 13.00 8.41
C CYS A 41 9.43 13.94 8.31
N LYS A 42 9.45 15.02 9.09
CA LYS A 42 10.56 15.97 9.13
C LYS A 42 11.88 15.31 9.56
N GLU A 43 11.85 14.43 10.55
CA GLU A 43 13.02 13.69 11.00
C GLU A 43 13.59 12.78 9.90
N LEU A 44 12.72 12.01 9.25
CA LEU A 44 13.11 11.06 8.23
C LEU A 44 13.64 11.72 6.95
N THR A 45 13.14 12.92 6.62
CA THR A 45 13.43 13.59 5.34
C THR A 45 14.32 14.82 5.50
N LYS A 46 14.84 15.09 6.71
CA LYS A 46 15.73 16.24 6.93
C LYS A 46 16.97 16.11 6.02
N GLU A 47 17.42 17.25 5.52
CA GLU A 47 18.60 17.34 4.64
C GLU A 47 18.47 16.59 3.31
N LEU A 48 17.27 16.07 2.98
CA LEU A 48 16.99 15.45 1.69
C LEU A 48 16.18 16.42 0.83
N GLU A 49 16.70 16.74 -0.35
CA GLU A 49 15.99 17.55 -1.35
C GLU A 49 15.29 16.67 -2.40
N ASP A 50 15.97 15.61 -2.83
CA ASP A 50 15.49 14.68 -3.83
C ASP A 50 14.24 13.92 -3.34
N PRO A 51 13.08 14.04 -4.03
CA PRO A 51 11.85 13.36 -3.62
C PRO A 51 11.95 11.84 -3.63
N LEU A 52 12.76 11.25 -4.52
CA LEU A 52 13.00 9.81 -4.52
C LEU A 52 13.81 9.38 -3.29
N ALA A 53 14.81 10.18 -2.89
CA ALA A 53 15.57 9.93 -1.67
C ALA A 53 14.69 10.05 -0.40
N LYS A 54 13.76 11.03 -0.36
CA LYS A 54 12.77 11.13 0.73
C LYS A 54 11.88 9.90 0.80
N ALA A 55 11.29 9.48 -0.33
CA ALA A 55 10.46 8.27 -0.39
C ALA A 55 11.23 7.02 0.05
N ARG A 56 12.51 6.92 -0.34
CA ARG A 56 13.38 5.82 0.08
C ARG A 56 13.65 5.82 1.59
N ALA A 57 13.92 6.98 2.18
CA ALA A 57 14.12 7.11 3.62
C ALA A 57 12.86 6.68 4.40
N ILE A 58 11.68 7.07 3.92
CA ILE A 58 10.39 6.64 4.48
C ILE A 58 10.23 5.12 4.35
N TYR A 59 10.49 4.56 3.16
CA TYR A 59 10.42 3.12 2.91
C TYR A 59 11.40 2.33 3.80
N ASP A 60 12.65 2.81 3.91
CA ASP A 60 13.68 2.20 4.76
C ASP A 60 13.28 2.23 6.23
N PHE A 61 12.71 3.33 6.72
CA PHE A 61 12.18 3.41 8.08
C PHE A 61 11.14 2.31 8.33
N ILE A 62 10.14 2.16 7.45
CA ILE A 62 9.09 1.15 7.61
C ILE A 62 9.71 -0.26 7.54
N THR A 63 10.47 -0.54 6.50
CA THR A 63 10.92 -1.91 6.23
C THR A 63 11.95 -2.43 7.21
N ARG A 64 12.70 -1.55 7.88
CA ARG A 64 13.73 -1.91 8.85
C ARG A 64 13.23 -1.96 10.30
N ASN A 65 12.16 -1.23 10.62
CA ASN A 65 11.73 -1.07 12.00
C ASN A 65 10.39 -1.75 12.31
N MET A 66 9.53 -1.97 11.30
CA MET A 66 8.20 -2.51 11.54
C MET A 66 8.20 -4.03 11.61
N ARG A 67 7.19 -4.56 12.32
CA ARG A 67 6.94 -5.99 12.41
C ARG A 67 5.54 -6.31 11.89
N TYR A 68 5.44 -7.27 10.97
CA TYR A 68 4.16 -7.74 10.48
C TYR A 68 3.40 -8.47 11.59
N THR A 69 2.17 -8.03 11.84
CA THR A 69 1.26 -8.63 12.82
C THR A 69 -0.16 -8.58 12.29
N HIS A 70 -1.01 -9.45 12.81
CA HIS A 70 -2.44 -9.26 12.66
C HIS A 70 -2.88 -7.98 13.36
N VAL A 71 -3.80 -7.23 12.74
CA VAL A 71 -4.38 -6.00 13.27
C VAL A 71 -5.91 -6.13 13.35
N PRO A 72 -6.58 -5.32 14.18
CA PRO A 72 -8.04 -5.23 14.17
C PRO A 72 -8.56 -4.74 12.82
N ASP A 73 -9.87 -4.92 12.59
CA ASP A 73 -10.53 -4.32 11.43
C ASP A 73 -10.25 -2.81 11.36
N TYR A 74 -9.95 -2.31 10.18
CA TYR A 74 -9.47 -0.94 9.99
C TYR A 74 -10.44 0.13 10.47
N PHE A 75 -11.75 -0.14 10.37
CA PHE A 75 -12.78 0.80 10.79
C PHE A 75 -12.85 1.04 12.31
N VAL A 76 -12.23 0.18 13.13
CA VAL A 76 -12.15 0.40 14.60
C VAL A 76 -10.89 1.15 15.02
N MET A 77 -10.02 1.50 14.10
CA MET A 77 -8.77 2.22 14.37
C MET A 77 -8.96 3.73 14.14
N ASP A 78 -8.55 4.57 15.08
CA ASP A 78 -8.69 6.03 14.97
C ASP A 78 -7.81 6.62 13.86
N SER A 79 -6.56 6.20 13.78
CA SER A 79 -5.60 6.61 12.76
C SER A 79 -4.61 5.48 12.50
N ILE A 80 -4.77 4.81 11.36
CA ILE A 80 -3.94 3.65 11.01
C ILE A 80 -2.47 4.04 10.87
N ALA A 81 -2.19 5.14 10.15
CA ALA A 81 -0.81 5.58 9.90
C ALA A 81 -0.08 5.94 11.22
N GLU A 82 -0.71 6.73 12.09
CA GLU A 82 -0.09 7.10 13.36
C GLU A 82 0.04 5.91 14.31
N SER A 83 -0.99 5.07 14.38
CA SER A 83 -0.95 3.85 15.20
C SER A 83 0.20 2.94 14.78
N CYS A 84 0.39 2.72 13.49
CA CYS A 84 1.50 1.96 12.95
C CYS A 84 2.86 2.56 13.37
N ALA A 85 3.03 3.86 13.15
CA ALA A 85 4.28 4.54 13.43
C ALA A 85 4.66 4.54 14.92
N ARG A 86 3.67 4.59 15.82
CA ARG A 86 3.89 4.55 17.27
C ARG A 86 4.17 3.15 17.80
N ASN A 87 3.48 2.16 17.26
CA ASN A 87 3.53 0.77 17.77
C ASN A 87 4.51 -0.12 17.02
N TYR A 88 5.08 0.35 15.92
CA TYR A 88 6.03 -0.38 15.08
C TYR A 88 5.49 -1.72 14.56
N ASN A 89 4.19 -1.81 14.31
CA ASN A 89 3.55 -3.01 13.80
C ASN A 89 2.36 -2.70 12.88
N GLY A 90 1.99 -3.67 12.08
CA GLY A 90 0.87 -3.60 11.17
C GLY A 90 0.81 -4.77 10.21
N ASP A 91 -0.17 -4.76 9.34
CA ASP A 91 -0.28 -5.64 8.19
C ASP A 91 0.07 -4.90 6.88
N CYS A 92 -0.28 -5.48 5.73
CA CYS A 92 0.06 -4.92 4.43
C CYS A 92 -0.58 -3.56 4.19
N GLY A 93 -1.87 -3.40 4.49
CA GLY A 93 -2.57 -2.14 4.29
C GLY A 93 -2.12 -1.07 5.28
N VAL A 94 -1.87 -1.44 6.52
CA VAL A 94 -1.33 -0.53 7.54
C VAL A 94 0.01 0.05 7.14
N PHE A 95 0.92 -0.77 6.59
CA PHE A 95 2.21 -0.29 6.09
C PHE A 95 2.08 0.57 4.84
N ALA A 96 1.18 0.20 3.93
CA ALA A 96 0.89 1.02 2.75
C ALA A 96 0.36 2.41 3.13
N LEU A 97 -0.58 2.48 4.08
CA LEU A 97 -1.14 3.74 4.57
C LEU A 97 -0.11 4.62 5.28
N LEU A 98 0.78 4.03 6.09
CA LEU A 98 1.87 4.78 6.71
C LEU A 98 2.82 5.37 5.65
N PHE A 99 3.20 4.57 4.65
CA PHE A 99 4.05 5.02 3.55
C PHE A 99 3.40 6.18 2.77
N ILE A 100 2.12 6.02 2.39
CA ILE A 100 1.34 7.05 1.68
C ILE A 100 1.26 8.33 2.50
N THR A 101 0.94 8.22 3.79
CA THR A 101 0.78 9.37 4.68
C THR A 101 2.09 10.16 4.80
N LEU A 102 3.20 9.47 5.01
CA LEU A 102 4.52 10.12 5.12
C LEU A 102 4.98 10.72 3.78
N CYS A 103 4.74 10.04 2.65
CA CYS A 103 5.04 10.58 1.32
C CYS A 103 4.24 11.85 1.04
N ARG A 104 2.93 11.83 1.24
CA ARG A 104 2.07 13.02 1.08
C ARG A 104 2.52 14.16 2.00
N CYS A 105 2.84 13.87 3.26
CA CYS A 105 3.35 14.83 4.22
C CYS A 105 4.69 15.43 3.78
N ALA A 106 5.52 14.68 3.06
CA ALA A 106 6.79 15.13 2.50
C ALA A 106 6.65 15.84 1.13
N GLY A 107 5.42 16.06 0.66
CA GLY A 107 5.13 16.69 -0.64
C GLY A 107 5.28 15.76 -1.84
N ILE A 108 5.24 14.44 -1.64
CA ILE A 108 5.33 13.43 -2.70
C ILE A 108 3.93 12.84 -2.91
N PRO A 109 3.33 12.97 -4.11
CA PRO A 109 2.04 12.36 -4.38
C PRO A 109 2.11 10.85 -4.18
N ALA A 110 1.16 10.30 -3.43
CA ALA A 110 1.12 8.88 -3.15
C ALA A 110 -0.33 8.38 -3.03
N ARG A 111 -0.58 7.15 -3.48
CA ARG A 111 -1.90 6.57 -3.50
C ARG A 111 -1.90 5.08 -3.21
N TRP A 112 -3.08 4.59 -2.88
CA TRP A 112 -3.36 3.21 -2.54
C TRP A 112 -3.53 2.33 -3.77
N GLN A 113 -3.09 1.07 -3.65
CA GLN A 113 -3.55 -0.03 -4.47
C GLN A 113 -3.79 -1.26 -3.60
N SER A 114 -4.88 -1.95 -3.86
CA SER A 114 -5.19 -3.25 -3.28
C SER A 114 -5.62 -4.25 -4.35
N GLY A 115 -5.50 -5.52 -4.02
CA GLY A 115 -5.87 -6.60 -4.93
C GLY A 115 -5.37 -7.95 -4.46
N LEU A 116 -4.91 -8.76 -5.39
CA LEU A 116 -4.44 -10.10 -5.12
C LEU A 116 -2.98 -10.27 -5.53
N VAL A 117 -2.26 -11.09 -4.78
CA VAL A 117 -1.06 -11.77 -5.26
C VAL A 117 -1.54 -13.11 -5.80
N ALA A 118 -1.70 -13.22 -7.13
CA ALA A 118 -2.28 -14.37 -7.82
C ALA A 118 -1.18 -15.31 -8.33
N ARG A 119 -0.55 -16.06 -7.43
CA ARG A 119 0.47 -17.05 -7.80
C ARG A 119 -0.18 -18.34 -8.32
N PRO A 120 0.57 -19.18 -9.05
CA PRO A 120 0.03 -20.43 -9.59
C PRO A 120 -0.59 -21.35 -8.53
N GLU A 121 -0.01 -21.38 -7.33
CA GLU A 121 -0.42 -22.28 -6.25
C GLU A 121 -1.50 -21.71 -5.38
N GLU A 122 -1.53 -20.38 -5.26
CA GLU A 122 -2.44 -19.69 -4.33
C GLU A 122 -2.70 -18.24 -4.76
N ALA A 123 -3.83 -17.71 -4.36
CA ALA A 123 -4.14 -16.30 -4.44
C ALA A 123 -4.47 -15.76 -3.05
N GLY A 124 -3.92 -14.60 -2.71
CA GLY A 124 -4.17 -13.95 -1.44
C GLY A 124 -4.37 -12.45 -1.59
N CYS A 125 -5.21 -11.88 -0.74
CA CYS A 125 -5.39 -10.43 -0.67
C CYS A 125 -4.11 -9.72 -0.26
N HIS A 126 -3.84 -8.56 -0.86
CA HIS A 126 -2.64 -7.79 -0.56
C HIS A 126 -2.78 -6.32 -0.94
N ASP A 127 -2.07 -5.48 -0.19
CA ASP A 127 -2.07 -4.03 -0.33
C ASP A 127 -0.66 -3.51 -0.54
N TRP A 128 -0.55 -2.48 -1.37
CA TRP A 128 0.69 -1.76 -1.63
C TRP A 128 0.42 -0.31 -1.99
N ALA A 129 1.46 0.46 -2.19
CA ALA A 129 1.38 1.88 -2.53
C ALA A 129 1.95 2.16 -3.93
N GLN A 130 1.54 3.31 -4.46
CA GLN A 130 2.24 4.01 -5.52
C GLN A 130 2.62 5.40 -5.04
N PHE A 131 3.74 5.91 -5.50
CA PHE A 131 4.15 7.30 -5.34
C PHE A 131 4.63 7.87 -6.66
N TYR A 132 4.47 9.19 -6.83
CA TYR A 132 4.83 9.85 -8.07
C TYR A 132 6.14 10.62 -7.91
N VAL A 133 7.07 10.41 -8.82
CA VAL A 133 8.34 11.12 -8.84
C VAL A 133 8.88 11.25 -10.26
N GLU A 134 9.22 12.49 -10.64
CA GLU A 134 9.87 12.71 -11.92
C GLU A 134 11.32 12.16 -11.93
N PRO A 135 11.83 11.66 -13.05
CA PRO A 135 11.18 11.48 -14.35
C PRO A 135 10.42 10.14 -14.50
N TYR A 136 10.25 9.37 -13.44
CA TYR A 136 9.73 8.00 -13.48
C TYR A 136 8.21 7.93 -13.58
N GLY A 137 7.48 8.98 -13.16
CA GLY A 137 6.04 8.95 -13.04
C GLY A 137 5.59 8.16 -11.80
N TRP A 138 4.51 7.38 -11.93
CA TRP A 138 4.01 6.52 -10.86
C TRP A 138 4.90 5.30 -10.66
N VAL A 139 5.48 5.21 -9.48
CA VAL A 139 6.40 4.16 -9.03
C VAL A 139 5.73 3.34 -7.94
N PHE A 140 5.99 2.04 -7.90
CA PHE A 140 5.43 1.15 -6.89
C PHE A 140 6.27 1.13 -5.62
N ALA A 141 5.62 0.88 -4.49
CA ALA A 141 6.27 0.51 -3.24
C ALA A 141 5.42 -0.52 -2.51
N ASP A 142 6.04 -1.63 -2.12
CA ASP A 142 5.43 -2.65 -1.26
C ASP A 142 6.17 -2.74 0.08
N PRO A 143 5.82 -1.90 1.05
CA PRO A 143 6.49 -1.91 2.34
C PRO A 143 6.33 -3.25 3.09
N SER A 144 5.21 -3.95 2.89
CA SER A 144 4.94 -5.22 3.56
C SER A 144 5.89 -6.33 3.10
N PHE A 145 6.06 -6.48 1.78
CA PHE A 145 7.06 -7.41 1.25
C PHE A 145 8.48 -6.96 1.59
N GLY A 146 8.71 -5.66 1.70
CA GLY A 146 9.96 -5.08 2.18
C GLY A 146 10.26 -5.47 3.63
N VAL A 147 9.29 -5.37 4.55
CA VAL A 147 9.41 -5.84 5.95
C VAL A 147 9.74 -7.32 6.00
N SER A 148 9.01 -8.13 5.21
CA SER A 148 9.26 -9.59 5.12
C SER A 148 10.66 -9.89 4.60
N ALA A 149 11.09 -9.21 3.54
CA ALA A 149 12.41 -9.39 2.95
C ALA A 149 13.54 -9.00 3.92
N ASN A 150 13.38 -7.87 4.63
CA ASN A 150 14.34 -7.44 5.66
C ASN A 150 14.48 -8.49 6.76
N ARG A 151 13.36 -9.00 7.28
CA ARG A 151 13.36 -10.05 8.32
C ARG A 151 14.08 -11.33 7.87
N LEU A 152 13.99 -11.65 6.57
CA LEU A 152 14.63 -12.84 5.97
C LEU A 152 16.08 -12.59 5.50
N GLY A 153 16.63 -11.39 5.69
CA GLY A 153 17.95 -11.02 5.21
C GLY A 153 18.07 -10.96 3.66
N LYS A 154 16.95 -10.80 2.95
CA LYS A 154 16.87 -10.76 1.49
C LYS A 154 16.89 -9.31 0.98
N GLU A 155 18.03 -8.66 1.07
CA GLU A 155 18.17 -7.24 0.74
C GLU A 155 17.81 -6.94 -0.73
N ASP A 156 18.23 -7.76 -1.69
CA ASP A 156 17.90 -7.57 -3.11
C ASP A 156 16.38 -7.54 -3.33
N ARG A 157 15.63 -8.41 -2.64
CA ARG A 157 14.17 -8.42 -2.71
C ARG A 157 13.58 -7.19 -2.06
N ARG A 158 14.13 -6.74 -0.93
CA ARG A 158 13.70 -5.52 -0.27
C ARG A 158 13.87 -4.31 -1.18
N GLN A 159 15.01 -4.24 -1.87
CA GLN A 159 15.28 -3.20 -2.86
C GLN A 159 14.36 -3.30 -4.09
N PHE A 160 14.13 -4.50 -4.60
CA PHE A 160 13.26 -4.71 -5.76
C PHE A 160 11.84 -4.17 -5.55
N VAL A 161 11.22 -4.42 -4.39
CA VAL A 161 9.85 -3.98 -4.12
C VAL A 161 9.73 -2.50 -3.72
N PHE A 162 10.81 -1.74 -3.78
CA PHE A 162 10.83 -0.30 -3.88
C PHE A 162 11.11 0.10 -5.33
N GLY A 163 10.09 0.47 -6.05
CA GLY A 163 10.14 0.79 -7.48
C GLY A 163 9.44 -0.24 -8.36
N ASN A 164 9.36 -1.48 -7.91
CA ASN A 164 8.88 -2.58 -8.74
C ASN A 164 7.88 -3.48 -8.00
N LEU A 165 7.05 -4.18 -8.77
CA LEU A 165 6.23 -5.30 -8.32
C LEU A 165 6.52 -6.53 -9.16
N ASP A 166 6.35 -7.71 -8.55
CA ASP A 166 6.35 -8.97 -9.30
C ASP A 166 5.11 -9.07 -10.21
N PRO A 167 5.11 -9.94 -11.24
CA PRO A 167 4.05 -10.01 -12.23
C PRO A 167 2.74 -10.63 -11.70
N TYR A 168 2.72 -11.13 -10.48
CA TYR A 168 1.54 -11.77 -9.90
C TYR A 168 0.53 -10.78 -9.29
N ARG A 169 0.71 -9.49 -9.48
CA ARG A 169 -0.14 -8.45 -8.90
C ARG A 169 -1.38 -8.19 -9.74
N MET A 170 -2.52 -8.61 -9.22
CA MET A 170 -3.82 -8.33 -9.81
C MET A 170 -4.50 -7.19 -9.03
N VAL A 171 -4.53 -5.97 -9.61
CA VAL A 171 -5.15 -4.81 -8.98
C VAL A 171 -6.67 -4.96 -9.00
N ALA A 172 -7.30 -4.83 -7.85
CA ALA A 172 -8.75 -4.76 -7.71
C ALA A 172 -9.23 -3.33 -7.44
N ASN A 173 -8.47 -2.55 -6.66
CA ASN A 173 -8.85 -1.21 -6.27
C ASN A 173 -7.62 -0.26 -6.29
N ARG A 174 -7.87 1.01 -6.65
CA ARG A 174 -6.84 2.07 -6.69
C ARG A 174 -7.10 3.19 -5.70
N ALA A 175 -8.19 3.12 -4.98
CA ALA A 175 -8.56 4.16 -4.05
C ALA A 175 -8.84 3.55 -2.67
N PHE A 176 -8.31 4.19 -1.66
CA PHE A 176 -8.61 3.91 -0.28
C PHE A 176 -9.99 4.50 0.07
N GLN A 177 -10.84 3.75 0.77
CA GLN A 177 -12.21 4.14 1.13
C GLN A 177 -13.12 4.46 -0.08
N ALA A 178 -12.92 3.82 -1.20
CA ALA A 178 -13.77 4.03 -2.37
C ALA A 178 -15.14 3.38 -2.21
N ASP A 179 -16.14 4.01 -2.80
CA ASP A 179 -17.45 3.39 -2.93
C ASP A 179 -17.44 2.28 -3.98
N PHE A 180 -18.32 1.30 -3.80
CA PHE A 180 -18.54 0.29 -4.84
C PHE A 180 -19.23 0.89 -6.06
N THR A 181 -18.88 0.39 -7.24
CA THR A 181 -19.57 0.73 -8.50
C THR A 181 -21.06 0.38 -8.44
N ILE A 182 -21.40 -0.73 -7.76
CA ILE A 182 -22.76 -1.09 -7.39
C ILE A 182 -22.94 -0.69 -5.93
N PRO A 183 -23.72 0.37 -5.64
CA PRO A 183 -23.91 0.84 -4.26
C PRO A 183 -24.49 -0.26 -3.38
N LYS A 184 -23.99 -0.35 -2.17
CA LYS A 184 -24.56 -1.19 -1.12
C LYS A 184 -25.67 -0.45 -0.38
N THR A 185 -26.67 -1.18 0.06
CA THR A 185 -27.78 -0.69 0.86
C THR A 185 -27.66 -1.06 2.33
N GLN A 186 -26.87 -2.07 2.63
CA GLN A 186 -26.64 -2.57 3.98
C GLN A 186 -25.26 -2.15 4.49
N TRP A 187 -25.00 -2.41 5.76
CA TRP A 187 -23.73 -2.10 6.39
C TRP A 187 -22.55 -2.76 5.65
N ARG A 188 -21.47 -2.02 5.49
CA ARG A 188 -20.22 -2.48 4.90
C ARG A 188 -19.31 -3.07 5.96
N ALA A 189 -18.87 -4.32 5.74
CA ALA A 189 -17.94 -4.99 6.63
C ALA A 189 -16.50 -4.46 6.47
N ASP A 190 -16.12 -4.04 5.26
CA ASP A 190 -14.80 -3.51 4.94
C ASP A 190 -14.91 -2.26 4.06
N PRO A 191 -15.05 -1.07 4.66
CA PRO A 191 -15.18 0.17 3.89
C PRO A 191 -13.88 0.67 3.27
N TYR A 192 -12.72 0.07 3.59
CA TYR A 192 -11.42 0.65 3.25
C TYR A 192 -10.70 -0.08 2.13
N ASP A 193 -10.83 -1.37 2.07
CA ASP A 193 -9.97 -2.24 1.29
C ASP A 193 -10.65 -2.75 0.00
N ASN A 194 -11.84 -3.30 0.07
CA ASN A 194 -12.68 -3.72 -1.07
C ASN A 194 -12.12 -4.84 -1.96
N GLN A 195 -10.93 -5.35 -1.72
CA GLN A 195 -10.28 -6.32 -2.61
C GLN A 195 -10.95 -7.70 -2.63
N ALA A 196 -11.61 -8.06 -1.54
CA ALA A 196 -12.33 -9.32 -1.43
C ALA A 196 -13.80 -9.21 -1.84
N GLY A 197 -14.29 -7.99 -2.06
CA GLY A 197 -15.70 -7.70 -2.28
C GLY A 197 -16.56 -7.90 -1.03
N GLU A 198 -17.82 -7.51 -1.11
CA GLU A 198 -18.80 -7.68 -0.03
C GLU A 198 -20.08 -8.33 -0.55
N LEU A 199 -20.79 -9.00 0.34
CA LEU A 199 -22.06 -9.64 0.06
C LEU A 199 -23.16 -9.02 0.93
N GLU A 200 -24.32 -8.79 0.34
CA GLU A 200 -25.54 -8.40 1.06
C GLU A 200 -26.77 -9.13 0.52
N SER A 201 -27.78 -9.24 1.36
CA SER A 201 -29.15 -9.59 0.98
C SER A 201 -30.04 -8.37 1.07
N ASP A 202 -31.32 -8.51 0.74
CA ASP A 202 -32.30 -7.43 0.87
C ASP A 202 -32.45 -6.92 2.32
N SER A 203 -32.05 -7.72 3.30
CA SER A 203 -32.27 -7.43 4.73
C SER A 203 -31.01 -7.23 5.56
N CYS A 204 -29.83 -7.66 5.09
CA CYS A 204 -28.59 -7.52 5.86
C CYS A 204 -27.32 -7.59 4.98
N GLY A 205 -26.25 -6.94 5.47
CA GLY A 205 -24.89 -7.14 5.00
C GLY A 205 -24.23 -8.30 5.75
N PHE A 206 -23.38 -9.06 5.08
CA PHE A 206 -22.66 -10.18 5.68
C PHE A 206 -21.25 -9.75 6.07
N GLN A 207 -20.84 -10.13 7.28
CA GLN A 207 -19.46 -9.96 7.74
C GLN A 207 -18.53 -11.03 7.15
N ALA A 208 -17.26 -10.75 7.06
CA ALA A 208 -16.26 -11.69 6.55
C ALA A 208 -16.29 -13.04 7.28
N SER A 209 -16.54 -13.05 8.59
CA SER A 209 -16.68 -14.26 9.40
C SER A 209 -17.90 -15.14 9.09
N GLN A 210 -18.89 -14.59 8.39
CA GLN A 210 -20.10 -15.30 7.98
C GLN A 210 -19.97 -15.88 6.55
N LEU A 211 -18.85 -15.65 5.88
CA LEU A 211 -18.64 -16.05 4.49
C LEU A 211 -17.49 -17.05 4.39
N ILE A 212 -17.69 -18.05 3.54
CA ILE A 212 -16.62 -18.91 3.06
C ILE A 212 -16.27 -18.44 1.66
N ARG A 213 -15.07 -17.92 1.49
CA ARG A 213 -14.55 -17.46 0.20
C ARG A 213 -13.39 -18.33 -0.23
N THR A 214 -13.41 -18.74 -1.49
CA THR A 214 -12.31 -19.49 -2.09
C THR A 214 -11.84 -18.76 -3.35
N GLN A 215 -10.55 -18.55 -3.44
CA GLN A 215 -9.89 -17.96 -4.60
C GLN A 215 -8.92 -18.99 -5.15
N THR A 216 -9.18 -19.46 -6.37
CA THR A 216 -8.37 -20.51 -6.98
C THR A 216 -7.84 -20.01 -8.33
N PRO A 217 -6.51 -19.90 -8.50
CA PRO A 217 -5.93 -19.66 -9.81
C PRO A 217 -6.27 -20.80 -10.76
N LEU A 218 -6.91 -20.50 -11.89
CA LEU A 218 -7.27 -21.51 -12.87
C LEU A 218 -6.11 -21.83 -13.83
N SER A 219 -5.32 -20.84 -14.16
CA SER A 219 -4.11 -20.99 -14.97
C SER A 219 -3.17 -19.82 -14.73
N CYS A 220 -1.89 -20.06 -14.87
CA CYS A 220 -0.85 -19.05 -14.89
C CYS A 220 0.12 -19.40 -16.03
N GLN A 221 0.35 -18.46 -16.94
CA GLN A 221 1.26 -18.65 -18.06
C GLN A 221 2.24 -17.50 -18.11
N GLU A 222 3.52 -17.82 -18.21
CA GLU A 222 4.55 -16.84 -18.50
C GLU A 222 4.54 -16.53 -20.01
N ILE A 223 4.39 -15.25 -20.34
CA ILE A 223 4.47 -14.77 -21.72
C ILE A 223 5.83 -14.14 -21.89
N THR A 224 6.74 -14.87 -22.51
CA THR A 224 8.03 -14.35 -22.93
C THR A 224 7.85 -13.64 -24.26
N GLY A 225 8.06 -12.32 -24.27
CA GLY A 225 8.04 -11.48 -25.48
C GLY A 225 9.39 -11.33 -26.12
#